data_b841428accab69e0c3e5e5e0a06957ae
#
_entry.id   b841428accab69e0c3e5e5e0a06957ae
#
_cell.length_a   1.000
_cell.length_b   1.000
_cell.length_c   1.000
_cell.angle_alpha   90.00
_cell.angle_beta   90.00
_cell.angle_gamma   90.00
#
_symmetry.space_group_name_H-M   'P 1'
#
loop_
_entity.id
_entity.type
_entity.pdbx_description
1 polymer ?
#
loop_
_entity_poly.entity_id
_entity_poly.type
_entity_poly.pdbx_seq_one_letter_code
_entity_poly.pdbx_strand_id
1 'polypeptide(L)'
;MNKIVSEFAKSILLSENGIATAAEDKRENAYSILVNFLLSFASRTGNRERLNIFTTNYDRLIEVGAELAGVHLMDRFVGTMMPVFRSSRLNLDIHYNPPGIRGEPRYLEGVARLTKLHGSVDWIQNGSEIRRVGLPFGAESIAPYLSAPGLKGADALKLMIYPNSAKDRETAEYPYVELFRDFAAAICRPNSTLVTYGYGFGDEHINRVIHDMLTIPSTHLVVISYNDPIGRILKFYYESAHYAQMSVLIGKDLGDITNLANDYLPKSAIDRTTIRMAELLQHRMGADSKVSATISSVSSAPVTPSSSISTTSTTPIV
;
A
#
# COMPACT_ATOMS: atom_id res chain seq x y z
N MET A 1 -23.92 -17.04 12.14
CA MET A 1 -22.78 -16.12 11.94
C MET A 1 -21.66 -16.78 11.13
N ASN A 2 -21.15 -17.93 11.51
CA ASN A 2 -20.04 -18.61 10.78
C ASN A 2 -20.30 -18.85 9.29
N LYS A 3 -21.53 -19.17 8.86
CA LYS A 3 -21.86 -19.39 7.45
C LYS A 3 -21.72 -18.11 6.61
N ILE A 4 -22.15 -16.97 7.13
CA ILE A 4 -22.07 -15.67 6.44
C ILE A 4 -20.61 -15.26 6.28
N VAL A 5 -19.81 -15.38 7.33
CA VAL A 5 -18.37 -15.06 7.29
C VAL A 5 -17.63 -15.98 6.32
N SER A 6 -17.98 -17.27 6.29
CA SER A 6 -17.43 -18.24 5.34
C SER A 6 -17.73 -17.89 3.89
N GLU A 7 -18.99 -17.55 3.58
CA GLU A 7 -19.37 -17.12 2.22
C GLU A 7 -18.72 -15.79 1.83
N PHE A 8 -18.58 -14.88 2.77
CA PHE A 8 -17.86 -13.62 2.55
C PHE A 8 -16.38 -13.86 2.24
N ALA A 9 -15.68 -14.66 3.05
CA ALA A 9 -14.30 -15.02 2.78
C ALA A 9 -14.14 -15.72 1.42
N LYS A 10 -15.06 -16.62 1.08
CA LYS A 10 -15.09 -17.29 -0.22
C LYS A 10 -15.29 -16.30 -1.37
N SER A 11 -16.15 -15.29 -1.22
CA SER A 11 -16.34 -14.27 -2.26
C SER A 11 -15.09 -13.46 -2.53
N ILE A 12 -14.30 -13.16 -1.48
CA ILE A 12 -13.01 -12.46 -1.62
C ILE A 12 -12.01 -13.33 -2.40
N LEU A 13 -11.86 -14.60 -2.00
CA LEU A 13 -10.96 -15.53 -2.68
C LEU A 13 -11.35 -15.75 -4.15
N LEU A 14 -12.65 -15.84 -4.45
CA LEU A 14 -13.14 -15.94 -5.83
C LEU A 14 -12.84 -14.66 -6.64
N SER A 15 -12.88 -13.50 -6.02
CA SER A 15 -12.48 -12.24 -6.67
C SER A 15 -11.00 -12.22 -6.99
N GLU A 16 -10.13 -12.64 -6.07
CA GLU A 16 -8.69 -12.80 -6.31
C GLU A 16 -8.42 -13.84 -7.42
N ASN A 17 -9.11 -14.98 -7.37
CA ASN A 17 -9.02 -16.02 -8.39
C ASN A 17 -9.44 -15.50 -9.77
N GLY A 18 -10.53 -14.73 -9.84
CA GLY A 18 -10.99 -14.10 -11.08
C GLY A 18 -9.95 -13.19 -11.73
N ILE A 19 -9.15 -12.48 -10.93
CA ILE A 19 -8.03 -11.68 -11.43
C ILE A 19 -6.88 -12.59 -11.89
N ALA A 20 -6.51 -13.57 -11.07
CA ALA A 20 -5.39 -14.47 -11.34
C ALA A 20 -5.60 -15.34 -12.59
N THR A 21 -6.86 -15.70 -12.88
CA THR A 21 -7.25 -16.57 -14.02
C THR A 21 -7.82 -15.79 -15.20
N ALA A 22 -7.86 -14.44 -15.14
CA ALA A 22 -8.30 -13.61 -16.25
C ALA A 22 -7.44 -13.82 -17.51
N ALA A 23 -7.97 -13.46 -18.69
CA ALA A 23 -7.20 -13.44 -19.93
C ALA A 23 -5.93 -12.61 -19.73
N GLU A 24 -4.84 -13.06 -20.37
CA GLU A 24 -3.48 -12.54 -20.14
C GLU A 24 -3.39 -11.01 -20.26
N ASP A 25 -3.96 -10.46 -21.31
CA ASP A 25 -4.01 -9.02 -21.56
C ASP A 25 -4.69 -8.23 -20.42
N LYS A 26 -5.80 -8.74 -19.91
CA LYS A 26 -6.55 -8.12 -18.81
C LYS A 26 -5.83 -8.25 -17.48
N ARG A 27 -5.24 -9.40 -17.25
CA ARG A 27 -4.49 -9.70 -16.03
C ARG A 27 -3.24 -8.83 -15.94
N GLU A 28 -2.45 -8.75 -17.03
CA GLU A 28 -1.26 -7.91 -17.09
C GLU A 28 -1.60 -6.43 -16.93
N ASN A 29 -2.66 -5.96 -17.57
CA ASN A 29 -3.12 -4.58 -17.42
C ASN A 29 -3.51 -4.28 -15.97
N ALA A 30 -4.27 -5.17 -15.31
CA ALA A 30 -4.68 -4.99 -13.92
C ALA A 30 -3.47 -4.91 -12.98
N TYR A 31 -2.49 -5.81 -13.14
CA TYR A 31 -1.27 -5.78 -12.35
C TYR A 31 -0.40 -4.56 -12.63
N SER A 32 -0.29 -4.14 -13.89
CA SER A 32 0.45 -2.94 -14.25
C SER A 32 -0.12 -1.68 -13.60
N ILE A 33 -1.44 -1.53 -13.60
CA ILE A 33 -2.13 -0.41 -12.93
C ILE A 33 -1.85 -0.42 -11.42
N LEU A 34 -1.95 -1.59 -10.79
CA LEU A 34 -1.71 -1.74 -9.36
C LEU A 34 -0.26 -1.43 -8.99
N VAL A 35 0.70 -1.91 -9.76
CA VAL A 35 2.12 -1.61 -9.61
C VAL A 35 2.38 -0.11 -9.75
N ASN A 36 1.85 0.54 -10.79
CA ASN A 36 2.00 1.97 -11.01
C ASN A 36 1.41 2.78 -9.85
N PHE A 37 0.24 2.39 -9.36
CA PHE A 37 -0.39 3.01 -8.19
C PHE A 37 0.52 2.93 -6.96
N LEU A 38 1.02 1.76 -6.62
CA LEU A 38 1.88 1.57 -5.44
C LEU A 38 3.22 2.31 -5.58
N LEU A 39 3.85 2.26 -6.75
CA LEU A 39 5.12 2.94 -7.01
C LEU A 39 4.99 4.45 -6.97
N SER A 40 3.83 5.02 -7.27
CA SER A 40 3.58 6.46 -7.16
C SER A 40 3.75 6.98 -5.72
N PHE A 41 3.59 6.13 -4.72
CA PHE A 41 3.78 6.47 -3.31
C PHE A 41 5.10 5.94 -2.73
N ALA A 42 5.62 4.84 -3.28
CA ALA A 42 6.79 4.14 -2.74
C ALA A 42 8.14 4.75 -3.19
N SER A 43 8.15 5.50 -4.28
CA SER A 43 9.35 6.17 -4.81
C SER A 43 9.66 7.43 -3.98
N ARG A 44 10.34 7.24 -2.86
CA ARG A 44 10.77 8.33 -1.97
C ARG A 44 12.29 8.34 -1.85
N THR A 45 12.93 9.07 -2.73
CA THR A 45 14.36 9.35 -2.61
C THR A 45 14.63 10.37 -1.50
N GLY A 46 15.52 10.02 -0.57
CA GLY A 46 16.04 10.95 0.43
C GLY A 46 15.24 11.11 1.72
N ASN A 47 14.11 10.47 1.86
CA ASN A 47 13.33 10.51 3.10
C ASN A 47 13.56 9.24 3.93
N ARG A 48 13.92 9.39 5.21
CA ARG A 48 14.13 8.25 6.13
C ARG A 48 12.81 7.59 6.55
N GLU A 49 11.67 8.22 6.27
CA GLU A 49 10.37 7.70 6.65
C GLU A 49 9.84 6.69 5.63
N ARG A 50 9.42 5.55 6.13
CA ARG A 50 8.78 4.51 5.31
C ARG A 50 7.38 4.92 4.90
N LEU A 51 6.97 4.53 3.70
CA LEU A 51 5.57 4.56 3.32
C LEU A 51 4.79 3.65 4.25
N ASN A 52 3.73 4.19 4.88
CA ASN A 52 2.78 3.40 5.64
C ASN A 52 1.53 3.21 4.78
N ILE A 53 1.14 1.95 4.56
CA ILE A 53 -0.06 1.57 3.83
C ILE A 53 -1.04 0.98 4.84
N PHE A 54 -2.20 1.59 4.96
CA PHE A 54 -3.30 1.08 5.78
C PHE A 54 -4.44 0.67 4.87
N THR A 55 -5.02 -0.48 5.11
CA THR A 55 -6.18 -0.93 4.35
C THR A 55 -7.23 -1.55 5.26
N THR A 56 -8.48 -1.34 4.91
CA THR A 56 -9.64 -2.02 5.50
C THR A 56 -10.09 -3.22 4.66
N ASN A 57 -9.45 -3.44 3.52
CA ASN A 57 -9.74 -4.57 2.63
C ASN A 57 -9.14 -5.86 3.17
N TYR A 58 -9.87 -6.94 2.96
CA TYR A 58 -9.48 -8.29 3.38
C TYR A 58 -8.69 -9.03 2.31
N ASP A 59 -8.79 -8.59 1.04
CA ASP A 59 -8.06 -9.15 -0.10
C ASP A 59 -6.55 -8.89 0.00
N ARG A 60 -5.78 -9.56 -0.86
CA ARG A 60 -4.31 -9.47 -0.89
C ARG A 60 -3.79 -8.75 -2.13
N LEU A 61 -4.57 -7.85 -2.71
CA LEU A 61 -4.16 -7.09 -3.90
C LEU A 61 -2.95 -6.19 -3.65
N ILE A 62 -2.86 -5.58 -2.46
CA ILE A 62 -1.70 -4.74 -2.10
C ILE A 62 -0.45 -5.61 -1.99
N GLU A 63 -0.56 -6.79 -1.39
CA GLU A 63 0.55 -7.71 -1.23
C GLU A 63 1.08 -8.19 -2.59
N VAL A 64 0.20 -8.65 -3.48
CA VAL A 64 0.63 -9.10 -4.83
C VAL A 64 1.16 -7.95 -5.67
N GLY A 65 0.55 -6.77 -5.59
CA GLY A 65 1.04 -5.59 -6.29
C GLY A 65 2.42 -5.15 -5.81
N ALA A 66 2.68 -5.21 -4.51
CA ALA A 66 3.97 -4.90 -3.93
C ALA A 66 5.05 -5.94 -4.33
N GLU A 67 4.72 -7.23 -4.33
CA GLU A 67 5.63 -8.27 -4.81
C GLU A 67 6.02 -8.07 -6.28
N LEU A 68 5.04 -7.76 -7.14
CA LEU A 68 5.28 -7.48 -8.55
C LEU A 68 6.10 -6.19 -8.75
N ALA A 69 5.87 -5.18 -7.91
CA ALA A 69 6.64 -3.93 -7.91
C ALA A 69 8.05 -4.07 -7.31
N GLY A 70 8.39 -5.21 -6.71
CA GLY A 70 9.65 -5.39 -5.98
C GLY A 70 9.73 -4.61 -4.66
N VAL A 71 8.58 -4.20 -4.12
CA VAL A 71 8.49 -3.49 -2.85
C VAL A 71 8.42 -4.51 -1.70
N HIS A 72 9.33 -4.40 -0.74
CA HIS A 72 9.30 -5.19 0.48
C HIS A 72 8.23 -4.66 1.43
N LEU A 73 7.22 -5.46 1.69
CA LEU A 73 6.23 -5.13 2.71
C LEU A 73 6.70 -5.61 4.08
N MET A 74 6.77 -4.67 5.01
CA MET A 74 6.99 -4.96 6.42
C MET A 74 5.64 -4.95 7.13
N ASP A 75 5.29 -6.04 7.75
CA ASP A 75 4.12 -6.20 8.60
C ASP A 75 4.50 -6.75 9.98
N ARG A 76 3.53 -7.04 10.80
CA ARG A 76 3.75 -7.61 12.13
C ARG A 76 3.97 -9.13 12.14
N PHE A 77 4.03 -9.76 10.98
CA PHE A 77 4.22 -11.21 10.89
C PHE A 77 5.69 -11.58 10.78
N VAL A 78 6.08 -12.67 11.47
CA VAL A 78 7.43 -13.21 11.49
C VAL A 78 7.39 -14.67 11.05
N GLY A 79 8.20 -15.02 10.09
CA GLY A 79 8.27 -16.35 9.47
C GLY A 79 8.02 -16.27 7.97
N THR A 80 8.13 -17.40 7.28
CA THR A 80 7.97 -17.48 5.82
C THR A 80 6.74 -18.30 5.42
N MET A 81 6.66 -19.54 5.90
CA MET A 81 5.59 -20.45 5.47
C MET A 81 4.28 -20.24 6.24
N MET A 82 4.38 -20.03 7.54
CA MET A 82 3.26 -19.88 8.47
C MET A 82 3.56 -18.76 9.47
N PRO A 83 3.67 -17.52 8.98
CA PRO A 83 4.11 -16.41 9.82
C PRO A 83 3.20 -16.20 11.04
N VAL A 84 3.80 -15.84 12.17
CA VAL A 84 3.12 -15.56 13.43
C VAL A 84 3.10 -14.07 13.68
N PHE A 85 1.96 -13.53 14.07
CA PHE A 85 1.81 -12.13 14.46
C PHE A 85 2.60 -11.81 15.74
N ARG A 86 3.35 -10.71 15.71
CA ARG A 86 4.17 -10.24 16.84
C ARG A 86 3.98 -8.74 17.06
N SER A 87 3.55 -8.36 18.27
CA SER A 87 3.32 -6.96 18.64
C SER A 87 4.59 -6.09 18.54
N SER A 88 5.77 -6.67 18.82
CA SER A 88 7.06 -5.95 18.80
C SER A 88 7.63 -5.75 17.37
N ARG A 89 7.02 -6.33 16.35
CA ARG A 89 7.58 -6.31 14.99
C ARG A 89 7.65 -4.91 14.35
N LEU A 90 6.81 -3.99 14.79
CA LEU A 90 6.77 -2.62 14.26
C LEU A 90 8.11 -1.87 14.43
N ASN A 91 8.87 -2.19 15.46
CA ASN A 91 10.15 -1.51 15.77
C ASN A 91 11.32 -1.99 14.88
N LEU A 92 11.10 -2.93 13.99
CA LEU A 92 12.12 -3.42 13.06
C LEU A 92 12.08 -2.61 11.77
N ASP A 93 13.26 -2.46 11.14
CA ASP A 93 13.42 -1.86 9.83
C ASP A 93 14.54 -2.58 9.05
N ILE A 94 14.55 -2.40 7.74
CA ILE A 94 15.51 -3.03 6.83
C ILE A 94 16.57 -2.00 6.46
N HIS A 95 17.83 -2.32 6.77
CA HIS A 95 19.00 -1.48 6.51
C HIS A 95 19.98 -2.20 5.61
N TYR A 96 20.69 -1.43 4.79
CA TYR A 96 21.81 -1.89 3.99
C TYR A 96 23.10 -1.37 4.56
N ASN A 97 24.06 -2.29 4.85
CA ASN A 97 25.41 -1.95 5.26
C ASN A 97 26.36 -2.25 4.11
N PRO A 98 26.85 -1.23 3.37
CA PRO A 98 27.79 -1.48 2.27
C PRO A 98 29.12 -2.03 2.82
N PRO A 99 29.72 -3.05 2.16
CA PRO A 99 31.00 -3.60 2.58
C PRO A 99 32.10 -2.52 2.59
N GLY A 100 32.92 -2.51 3.65
CA GLY A 100 34.07 -1.58 3.77
C GLY A 100 33.72 -0.14 4.17
N ILE A 101 32.47 0.24 4.27
CA ILE A 101 32.05 1.57 4.72
C ILE A 101 31.61 1.47 6.19
N ARG A 102 32.36 2.17 7.07
CA ARG A 102 31.97 2.38 8.46
C ARG A 102 31.15 3.67 8.53
N GLY A 103 29.95 3.59 9.06
CA GLY A 103 29.07 4.76 9.19
C GLY A 103 27.62 4.36 9.51
N GLU A 104 26.69 5.31 9.40
CA GLU A 104 25.29 5.05 9.64
C GLU A 104 24.73 4.03 8.62
N PRO A 105 23.90 3.07 9.06
CA PRO A 105 23.20 2.14 8.17
C PRO A 105 22.38 2.94 7.15
N ARG A 106 22.44 2.51 5.88
CA ARG A 106 21.60 3.10 4.84
C ARG A 106 20.26 2.39 4.81
N TYR A 107 19.20 3.16 4.73
CA TYR A 107 17.86 2.59 4.55
C TYR A 107 17.74 1.96 3.17
N LEU A 108 17.25 0.71 3.13
CA LEU A 108 16.95 0.05 1.87
C LEU A 108 15.74 0.75 1.24
N GLU A 109 15.87 1.13 -0.02
CA GLU A 109 14.75 1.67 -0.81
C GLU A 109 13.75 0.56 -1.16
N GLY A 110 12.55 0.93 -1.61
CA GLY A 110 11.53 -0.04 -1.98
C GLY A 110 10.98 -0.85 -0.78
N VAL A 111 10.91 -0.24 0.40
CA VAL A 111 10.32 -0.85 1.60
C VAL A 111 9.13 -0.03 2.05
N ALA A 112 7.99 -0.67 2.29
CA ALA A 112 6.79 -0.06 2.84
C ALA A 112 6.28 -0.87 4.06
N ARG A 113 5.51 -0.22 4.93
CA ARG A 113 4.82 -0.88 6.04
C ARG A 113 3.37 -1.11 5.66
N LEU A 114 2.88 -2.34 5.82
CA LEU A 114 1.49 -2.71 5.55
C LEU A 114 0.77 -3.05 6.85
N THR A 115 -0.38 -2.41 7.08
CA THR A 115 -1.25 -2.67 8.21
C THR A 115 -2.69 -2.87 7.73
N LYS A 116 -3.23 -4.06 7.93
CA LYS A 116 -4.63 -4.42 7.57
C LYS A 116 -5.52 -4.25 8.79
N LEU A 117 -6.21 -3.10 8.86
CA LEU A 117 -6.97 -2.67 10.04
C LEU A 117 -8.15 -3.59 10.39
N HIS A 118 -8.68 -4.31 9.42
CA HIS A 118 -9.80 -5.24 9.59
C HIS A 118 -9.39 -6.71 9.46
N GLY A 119 -8.09 -7.01 9.40
CA GLY A 119 -7.59 -8.35 9.16
C GLY A 119 -7.49 -8.69 7.68
N SER A 120 -7.30 -9.97 7.39
CA SER A 120 -7.11 -10.49 6.03
C SER A 120 -7.76 -11.86 5.90
N VAL A 121 -8.10 -12.22 4.66
CA VAL A 121 -8.71 -13.51 4.33
C VAL A 121 -7.82 -14.71 4.68
N ASP A 122 -6.51 -14.50 4.77
CA ASP A 122 -5.49 -15.50 5.07
C ASP A 122 -5.03 -15.53 6.55
N TRP A 123 -5.63 -14.70 7.42
CA TRP A 123 -5.30 -14.72 8.85
C TRP A 123 -6.16 -15.73 9.58
N ILE A 124 -5.54 -16.47 10.49
CA ILE A 124 -6.20 -17.50 11.28
C ILE A 124 -5.78 -17.41 12.74
N GLN A 125 -6.69 -17.78 13.63
CA GLN A 125 -6.39 -17.95 15.04
C GLN A 125 -6.06 -19.43 15.33
N ASN A 126 -4.89 -19.68 15.91
CA ASN A 126 -4.47 -20.99 16.37
C ASN A 126 -4.15 -20.92 17.87
N GLY A 127 -5.11 -21.28 18.71
CA GLY A 127 -5.01 -21.07 20.16
C GLY A 127 -4.93 -19.59 20.52
N SER A 128 -3.84 -19.19 21.17
CA SER A 128 -3.55 -17.78 21.52
C SER A 128 -2.74 -17.04 20.44
N GLU A 129 -2.27 -17.75 19.41
CA GLU A 129 -1.46 -17.16 18.35
C GLU A 129 -2.30 -16.82 17.13
N ILE A 130 -1.94 -15.73 16.47
CA ILE A 130 -2.47 -15.36 15.17
C ILE A 130 -1.42 -15.69 14.12
N ARG A 131 -1.81 -16.44 13.11
CA ARG A 131 -0.94 -16.87 12.03
C ARG A 131 -1.49 -16.46 10.68
N ARG A 132 -0.61 -16.25 9.72
CA ARG A 132 -0.97 -16.10 8.32
C ARG A 132 -0.76 -17.43 7.61
N VAL A 133 -1.75 -17.85 6.84
CA VAL A 133 -1.65 -19.04 6.02
C VAL A 133 -0.86 -18.71 4.76
N GLY A 134 0.08 -19.56 4.38
CA GLY A 134 0.79 -19.47 3.11
C GLY A 134 -0.12 -19.81 1.93
N LEU A 135 -1.11 -18.96 1.69
CA LEU A 135 -2.14 -19.15 0.68
C LEU A 135 -1.69 -18.52 -0.64
N PRO A 136 -1.55 -19.27 -1.74
CA PRO A 136 -1.24 -18.69 -3.04
C PRO A 136 -2.29 -17.66 -3.46
N PHE A 137 -1.88 -16.58 -4.15
CA PHE A 137 -2.83 -15.66 -4.74
C PHE A 137 -3.64 -16.37 -5.83
N GLY A 138 -4.95 -16.18 -5.82
CA GLY A 138 -5.87 -16.91 -6.70
C GLY A 138 -6.33 -18.29 -6.18
N ALA A 139 -5.99 -18.66 -4.94
CA ALA A 139 -6.55 -19.86 -4.33
C ALA A 139 -8.06 -19.70 -4.10
N GLU A 140 -8.84 -20.73 -4.48
CA GLU A 140 -10.30 -20.69 -4.35
C GLU A 140 -10.80 -20.95 -2.93
N SER A 141 -9.97 -21.56 -2.08
CA SER A 141 -10.33 -21.94 -0.73
C SER A 141 -9.12 -21.99 0.19
N ILE A 142 -9.31 -21.60 1.45
CA ILE A 142 -8.31 -21.75 2.51
C ILE A 142 -8.28 -23.18 3.09
N ALA A 143 -9.37 -23.92 2.98
CA ALA A 143 -9.56 -25.21 3.64
C ALA A 143 -8.44 -26.24 3.42
N PRO A 144 -7.88 -26.44 2.21
CA PRO A 144 -6.79 -27.38 1.98
C PRO A 144 -5.51 -27.04 2.77
N TYR A 145 -5.32 -25.77 3.10
CA TYR A 145 -4.10 -25.26 3.76
C TYR A 145 -4.18 -25.31 5.28
N LEU A 146 -5.37 -25.51 5.85
CA LEU A 146 -5.57 -25.61 7.31
C LEU A 146 -5.00 -26.92 7.90
N SER A 147 -4.67 -27.90 7.07
CA SER A 147 -4.00 -29.14 7.50
C SER A 147 -2.49 -28.99 7.68
N ALA A 148 -1.92 -27.82 7.32
CA ALA A 148 -0.50 -27.58 7.41
C ALA A 148 0.01 -27.68 8.86
N PRO A 149 1.31 -28.01 9.06
CA PRO A 149 1.90 -28.13 10.38
C PRO A 149 1.72 -26.82 11.20
N GLY A 150 1.27 -26.96 12.44
CA GLY A 150 1.03 -25.81 13.33
C GLY A 150 -0.33 -25.13 13.17
N LEU A 151 -1.20 -25.59 12.27
CA LEU A 151 -2.55 -25.04 12.07
C LEU A 151 -3.68 -25.97 12.49
N LYS A 152 -3.37 -27.14 13.03
CA LYS A 152 -4.38 -28.13 13.43
C LYS A 152 -5.36 -27.53 14.45
N GLY A 153 -6.64 -27.47 14.09
CA GLY A 153 -7.69 -26.88 14.93
C GLY A 153 -7.83 -25.34 14.84
N ALA A 154 -7.14 -24.73 13.89
CA ALA A 154 -7.24 -23.29 13.65
C ALA A 154 -8.64 -22.88 13.14
N ASP A 155 -9.09 -21.70 13.56
CA ASP A 155 -10.36 -21.11 13.14
C ASP A 155 -10.09 -19.85 12.28
N ALA A 156 -10.21 -20.03 10.96
CA ALA A 156 -10.00 -18.97 9.99
C ALA A 156 -11.06 -17.84 10.04
N LEU A 157 -12.21 -18.11 10.65
CA LEU A 157 -13.35 -17.21 10.58
C LEU A 157 -13.41 -16.21 11.74
N LYS A 158 -12.49 -16.30 12.70
CA LYS A 158 -12.47 -15.41 13.87
C LYS A 158 -11.73 -14.08 13.65
N LEU A 159 -10.95 -13.95 12.58
CA LEU A 159 -10.00 -12.84 12.42
C LEU A 159 -10.36 -11.80 11.36
N MET A 160 -11.57 -11.84 10.84
CA MET A 160 -12.11 -10.77 10.00
C MET A 160 -13.08 -9.94 10.84
N ILE A 161 -12.83 -8.62 10.93
CA ILE A 161 -13.82 -7.70 11.49
C ILE A 161 -14.97 -7.60 10.51
N TYR A 162 -16.03 -8.34 10.76
CA TYR A 162 -17.23 -8.28 9.95
C TYR A 162 -17.93 -6.91 10.12
N PRO A 163 -18.46 -6.30 9.05
CA PRO A 163 -19.20 -5.04 9.15
C PRO A 163 -20.49 -5.24 9.93
N ASN A 164 -20.43 -5.14 11.26
CA ASN A 164 -21.57 -5.21 12.16
C ASN A 164 -21.54 -4.03 13.15
N SER A 165 -22.59 -3.88 13.93
CA SER A 165 -22.74 -2.84 14.95
C SER A 165 -21.85 -3.05 16.19
N ALA A 166 -21.13 -4.17 16.30
CA ALA A 166 -20.27 -4.50 17.44
C ALA A 166 -18.77 -4.23 17.19
N LYS A 167 -18.44 -3.49 16.12
CA LYS A 167 -17.04 -3.14 15.75
C LYS A 167 -16.24 -2.56 16.91
N ASP A 168 -16.88 -1.81 17.79
CA ASP A 168 -16.23 -1.17 18.95
C ASP A 168 -15.55 -2.15 19.88
N ARG A 169 -16.11 -3.33 20.05
CA ARG A 169 -15.51 -4.38 20.88
C ARG A 169 -14.40 -5.12 20.14
N GLU A 170 -14.62 -5.41 18.86
CA GLU A 170 -13.68 -6.17 18.04
C GLU A 170 -12.38 -5.42 17.81
N THR A 171 -12.44 -4.08 17.62
CA THR A 171 -11.24 -3.25 17.46
C THR A 171 -10.44 -3.06 18.76
N ALA A 172 -11.06 -3.28 19.93
CA ALA A 172 -10.38 -3.26 21.22
C ALA A 172 -9.66 -4.57 21.57
N GLU A 173 -9.93 -5.65 20.80
CA GLU A 173 -9.31 -6.95 21.03
C GLU A 173 -8.00 -7.11 20.25
N TYR A 174 -7.13 -7.97 20.76
CA TYR A 174 -5.91 -8.38 20.05
C TYR A 174 -6.25 -9.22 18.81
N PRO A 175 -5.69 -8.94 17.63
CA PRO A 175 -4.55 -8.03 17.35
C PRO A 175 -4.95 -6.60 16.97
N TYR A 176 -6.21 -6.29 16.84
CA TYR A 176 -6.72 -5.04 16.25
C TYR A 176 -6.32 -3.80 17.03
N VAL A 177 -6.32 -3.87 18.36
CA VAL A 177 -5.84 -2.76 19.20
C VAL A 177 -4.42 -2.33 18.84
N GLU A 178 -3.56 -3.28 18.46
CA GLU A 178 -2.20 -3.01 18.01
C GLU A 178 -2.18 -2.31 16.64
N LEU A 179 -3.04 -2.76 15.71
CA LEU A 179 -3.12 -2.22 14.35
C LEU A 179 -3.68 -0.80 14.33
N PHE A 180 -4.70 -0.51 15.14
CA PHE A 180 -5.24 0.84 15.29
C PHE A 180 -4.27 1.78 16.01
N ARG A 181 -3.50 1.27 16.98
CA ARG A 181 -2.41 2.04 17.60
C ARG A 181 -1.34 2.41 16.58
N ASP A 182 -0.97 1.49 15.66
CA ASP A 182 -0.03 1.77 14.58
C ASP A 182 -0.56 2.84 13.63
N PHE A 183 -1.85 2.76 13.29
CA PHE A 183 -2.50 3.76 12.47
C PHE A 183 -2.42 5.14 13.12
N ALA A 184 -2.87 5.26 14.38
CA ALA A 184 -2.80 6.52 15.12
C ALA A 184 -1.36 7.05 15.24
N ALA A 185 -0.40 6.18 15.58
CA ALA A 185 1.01 6.57 15.70
C ALA A 185 1.64 7.01 14.37
N ALA A 186 1.13 6.51 13.24
CA ALA A 186 1.64 6.90 11.94
C ALA A 186 1.09 8.25 11.46
N ILE A 187 -0.19 8.53 11.68
CA ILE A 187 -0.84 9.73 11.12
C ILE A 187 -0.91 10.90 12.08
N CYS A 188 -1.02 10.67 13.40
CA CYS A 188 -1.09 11.74 14.41
C CYS A 188 0.32 12.27 14.76
N ARG A 189 1.04 12.74 13.76
CA ARG A 189 2.38 13.34 13.89
C ARG A 189 2.46 14.64 13.10
N PRO A 190 3.25 15.63 13.55
CA PRO A 190 3.51 16.83 12.76
C PRO A 190 4.01 16.51 11.36
N ASN A 191 3.59 17.29 10.38
CA ASN A 191 3.96 17.16 8.97
C ASN A 191 3.55 15.83 8.30
N SER A 192 2.53 15.14 8.85
CA SER A 192 1.96 13.95 8.24
C SER A 192 0.92 14.31 7.19
N THR A 193 0.92 13.57 6.09
CA THR A 193 -0.15 13.61 5.09
C THR A 193 -0.79 12.24 4.98
N LEU A 194 -2.10 12.17 5.18
CA LEU A 194 -2.90 10.98 4.94
C LEU A 194 -3.60 11.11 3.59
N VAL A 195 -3.37 10.16 2.70
CA VAL A 195 -4.12 10.04 1.44
C VAL A 195 -5.07 8.85 1.58
N THR A 196 -6.36 9.09 1.44
CA THR A 196 -7.36 8.03 1.39
C THR A 196 -7.82 7.81 -0.05
N TYR A 197 -7.90 6.55 -0.49
CA TYR A 197 -8.41 6.14 -1.79
C TYR A 197 -9.56 5.14 -1.62
N GLY A 198 -10.74 5.48 -2.12
CA GLY A 198 -11.93 4.62 -2.03
C GLY A 198 -12.48 4.42 -0.62
N TYR A 199 -12.04 5.23 0.35
CA TYR A 199 -12.57 5.17 1.71
C TYR A 199 -13.85 6.00 1.84
N GLY A 200 -14.94 5.33 2.25
CA GLY A 200 -16.28 5.93 2.29
C GLY A 200 -16.69 6.55 3.62
N PHE A 201 -15.77 6.77 4.55
CA PHE A 201 -16.00 7.39 5.88
C PHE A 201 -17.15 6.75 6.68
N GLY A 202 -17.32 5.43 6.52
CA GLY A 202 -18.32 4.64 7.24
C GLY A 202 -17.83 3.99 8.53
N ASP A 203 -16.55 4.11 8.86
CA ASP A 203 -15.94 3.50 10.04
C ASP A 203 -15.60 4.57 11.08
N GLU A 204 -16.38 4.62 12.17
CA GLU A 204 -16.23 5.62 13.22
C GLU A 204 -14.86 5.56 13.94
N HIS A 205 -14.24 4.38 14.04
CA HIS A 205 -12.93 4.26 14.68
C HIS A 205 -11.85 4.93 13.85
N ILE A 206 -11.87 4.69 12.54
CA ILE A 206 -10.94 5.32 11.61
C ILE A 206 -11.19 6.82 11.57
N ASN A 207 -12.46 7.24 11.47
CA ASN A 207 -12.83 8.66 11.44
C ASN A 207 -12.34 9.40 12.69
N ARG A 208 -12.47 8.79 13.88
CA ARG A 208 -11.99 9.38 15.14
C ARG A 208 -10.48 9.63 15.10
N VAL A 209 -9.69 8.66 14.64
CA VAL A 209 -8.23 8.85 14.52
C VAL A 209 -7.89 9.91 13.48
N ILE A 210 -8.65 10.01 12.37
CA ILE A 210 -8.47 11.07 11.38
C ILE A 210 -8.82 12.45 11.99
N HIS A 211 -9.87 12.55 12.79
CA HIS A 211 -10.17 13.79 13.51
C HIS A 211 -9.05 14.19 14.46
N ASP A 212 -8.48 13.23 15.22
CA ASP A 212 -7.34 13.49 16.10
C ASP A 212 -6.12 13.97 15.30
N MET A 213 -5.83 13.37 14.14
CA MET A 213 -4.77 13.85 13.23
C MET A 213 -4.98 15.31 12.83
N LEU A 214 -6.20 15.68 12.46
CA LEU A 214 -6.53 17.03 11.98
C LEU A 214 -6.43 18.10 13.08
N THR A 215 -6.39 17.74 14.37
CA THR A 215 -6.09 18.68 15.45
C THR A 215 -4.67 19.20 15.43
N ILE A 216 -3.76 18.56 14.68
CA ILE A 216 -2.37 18.94 14.52
C ILE A 216 -2.26 19.85 13.29
N PRO A 217 -1.92 21.16 13.43
CA PRO A 217 -2.03 22.14 12.33
C PRO A 217 -1.19 21.83 11.08
N SER A 218 -0.10 21.07 11.23
CA SER A 218 0.81 20.73 10.13
C SER A 218 0.44 19.42 9.42
N THR A 219 -0.70 18.82 9.72
CA THR A 219 -1.17 17.61 9.04
C THR A 219 -2.11 17.96 7.87
N HIS A 220 -2.23 17.05 6.91
CA HIS A 220 -3.11 17.21 5.78
C HIS A 220 -3.81 15.92 5.41
N LEU A 221 -5.10 15.99 5.11
CA LEU A 221 -5.91 14.88 4.61
C LEU A 221 -6.24 15.10 3.14
N VAL A 222 -5.88 14.13 2.30
CA VAL A 222 -6.30 14.08 0.89
C VAL A 222 -7.28 12.93 0.72
N VAL A 223 -8.49 13.24 0.28
CA VAL A 223 -9.54 12.25 0.03
C VAL A 223 -9.73 12.09 -1.47
N ILE A 224 -9.53 10.88 -1.98
CA ILE A 224 -9.75 10.53 -3.38
C ILE A 224 -10.85 9.48 -3.45
N SER A 225 -11.94 9.79 -4.15
CA SER A 225 -13.09 8.89 -4.28
C SER A 225 -13.75 8.98 -5.65
N TYR A 226 -14.23 7.84 -6.13
CA TYR A 226 -14.98 7.75 -7.38
C TYR A 226 -16.35 8.48 -7.30
N ASN A 227 -17.01 8.38 -6.14
CA ASN A 227 -18.28 9.05 -5.83
C ASN A 227 -18.51 9.10 -4.32
N ASP A 228 -19.55 9.80 -3.91
CA ASP A 228 -20.03 9.86 -2.51
C ASP A 228 -21.56 9.66 -2.48
N PRO A 229 -22.07 8.45 -2.79
CA PRO A 229 -23.50 8.21 -2.98
C PRO A 229 -24.35 8.43 -1.72
N ILE A 230 -23.74 8.37 -0.55
CA ILE A 230 -24.41 8.53 0.75
C ILE A 230 -24.07 9.89 1.39
N GLY A 231 -23.19 10.67 0.78
CA GLY A 231 -22.80 11.99 1.27
C GLY A 231 -21.92 11.98 2.53
N ARG A 232 -21.28 10.86 2.88
CA ARG A 232 -20.47 10.74 4.11
C ARG A 232 -19.16 11.51 4.02
N ILE A 233 -18.52 11.52 2.84
CA ILE A 233 -17.27 12.25 2.61
C ILE A 233 -17.53 13.74 2.77
N LEU A 234 -18.56 14.27 2.09
CA LEU A 234 -18.93 15.67 2.17
C LEU A 234 -19.42 16.03 3.58
N LYS A 235 -20.17 15.16 4.25
CA LYS A 235 -20.55 15.34 5.64
C LYS A 235 -19.33 15.49 6.54
N PHE A 236 -18.36 14.56 6.45
CA PHE A 236 -17.12 14.63 7.22
C PHE A 236 -16.36 15.93 6.98
N TYR A 237 -16.29 16.38 5.72
CA TYR A 237 -15.63 17.63 5.34
C TYR A 237 -16.31 18.85 5.95
N TYR A 238 -17.63 18.98 5.81
CA TYR A 238 -18.36 20.16 6.28
C TYR A 238 -18.53 20.22 7.81
N GLU A 239 -18.57 19.07 8.47
CA GLU A 239 -18.65 19.00 9.93
C GLU A 239 -17.27 19.18 10.60
N SER A 240 -16.18 19.08 9.85
CA SER A 240 -14.84 19.28 10.39
C SER A 240 -14.52 20.74 10.64
N ALA A 241 -14.06 21.07 11.85
CA ALA A 241 -13.51 22.40 12.16
C ALA A 241 -12.17 22.68 11.42
N HIS A 242 -11.57 21.65 10.79
CA HIS A 242 -10.24 21.68 10.19
C HIS A 242 -10.27 21.50 8.66
N TYR A 243 -11.34 21.93 8.00
CA TYR A 243 -11.52 21.78 6.55
C TYR A 243 -10.39 22.39 5.71
N ALA A 244 -9.69 23.41 6.23
CA ALA A 244 -8.52 24.01 5.57
C ALA A 244 -7.33 23.03 5.44
N GLN A 245 -7.27 21.97 6.26
CA GLN A 245 -6.29 20.90 6.20
C GLN A 245 -6.75 19.72 5.33
N MET A 246 -7.83 19.90 4.54
CA MET A 246 -8.41 18.82 3.75
C MET A 246 -8.45 19.17 2.27
N SER A 247 -8.09 18.23 1.42
CA SER A 247 -8.30 18.26 -0.03
C SER A 247 -9.22 17.12 -0.41
N VAL A 248 -10.40 17.43 -0.98
CA VAL A 248 -11.40 16.42 -1.35
C VAL A 248 -11.54 16.36 -2.86
N LEU A 249 -11.22 15.21 -3.42
CA LEU A 249 -11.22 14.91 -4.85
C LEU A 249 -12.25 13.80 -5.11
N ILE A 250 -13.46 14.20 -5.54
CA ILE A 250 -14.55 13.27 -5.84
C ILE A 250 -14.90 13.39 -7.31
N GLY A 251 -14.86 12.29 -8.04
CA GLY A 251 -15.23 12.25 -9.44
C GLY A 251 -14.85 10.93 -10.09
N LYS A 252 -15.56 10.58 -11.16
CA LYS A 252 -15.32 9.32 -11.87
C LYS A 252 -13.90 9.24 -12.41
N ASP A 253 -13.40 10.30 -13.01
CA ASP A 253 -12.07 10.32 -13.60
C ASP A 253 -10.96 10.30 -12.54
N LEU A 254 -11.13 11.07 -11.46
CA LEU A 254 -10.18 11.15 -10.35
C LEU A 254 -10.17 9.91 -9.46
N GLY A 255 -11.32 9.24 -9.34
CA GLY A 255 -11.48 8.05 -8.50
C GLY A 255 -11.27 6.74 -9.25
N ASP A 256 -11.20 6.74 -10.58
CA ASP A 256 -10.80 5.57 -11.36
C ASP A 256 -9.31 5.29 -11.18
N ILE A 257 -8.97 4.07 -10.77
CA ILE A 257 -7.58 3.73 -10.44
C ILE A 257 -6.66 3.80 -11.66
N THR A 258 -7.18 3.54 -12.86
CA THR A 258 -6.41 3.58 -14.10
C THR A 258 -6.00 5.01 -14.43
N ASN A 259 -6.99 5.92 -14.43
CA ASN A 259 -6.75 7.34 -14.68
C ASN A 259 -5.91 7.95 -13.56
N LEU A 260 -6.21 7.61 -12.31
CA LEU A 260 -5.46 8.08 -11.15
C LEU A 260 -3.98 7.71 -11.24
N ALA A 261 -3.67 6.44 -11.50
CA ALA A 261 -2.29 5.97 -11.57
C ALA A 261 -1.54 6.45 -12.82
N ASN A 262 -2.24 6.62 -13.95
CA ASN A 262 -1.61 6.98 -15.20
C ASN A 262 -1.47 8.49 -15.40
N ASP A 263 -2.45 9.28 -14.96
CA ASP A 263 -2.56 10.68 -15.37
C ASP A 263 -2.40 11.67 -14.20
N TYR A 264 -2.77 11.30 -12.98
CA TYR A 264 -2.83 12.23 -11.86
C TYR A 264 -1.76 12.02 -10.79
N LEU A 265 -1.40 10.77 -10.49
CA LEU A 265 -0.35 10.51 -9.52
C LEU A 265 1.05 10.78 -10.09
N PRO A 266 2.00 11.20 -9.24
CA PRO A 266 3.38 11.40 -9.67
C PRO A 266 3.94 10.08 -10.24
N LYS A 267 4.59 10.16 -11.39
CA LYS A 267 5.36 9.02 -11.89
C LYS A 267 6.49 8.72 -10.92
N SER A 268 6.80 7.44 -10.74
CA SER A 268 7.97 7.03 -9.98
C SER A 268 9.22 7.68 -10.57
N ALA A 269 10.05 8.27 -9.73
CA ALA A 269 11.31 8.86 -10.19
C ALA A 269 12.16 7.77 -10.87
N ILE A 270 12.76 8.13 -12.01
CA ILE A 270 13.69 7.23 -12.73
C ILE A 270 15.01 7.25 -11.94
N ASP A 271 15.10 6.39 -10.95
CA ASP A 271 16.33 6.11 -10.22
C ASP A 271 16.82 4.68 -10.54
N ARG A 272 17.96 4.31 -9.96
CA ARG A 272 18.52 2.96 -10.14
C ARG A 272 17.57 1.86 -9.66
N THR A 273 16.73 2.15 -8.68
CA THR A 273 15.74 1.24 -8.12
C THR A 273 14.62 1.00 -9.13
N THR A 274 14.13 2.06 -9.78
CA THR A 274 13.11 1.98 -10.83
C THR A 274 13.62 1.18 -12.03
N ILE A 275 14.87 1.40 -12.48
CA ILE A 275 15.48 0.63 -13.57
C ILE A 275 15.60 -0.86 -13.17
N ARG A 276 16.10 -1.14 -11.97
CA ARG A 276 16.22 -2.51 -11.48
C ARG A 276 14.88 -3.20 -11.30
N MET A 277 13.85 -2.48 -10.87
CA MET A 277 12.49 -3.02 -10.80
C MET A 277 11.91 -3.30 -12.19
N ALA A 278 12.13 -2.42 -13.15
CA ALA A 278 11.72 -2.66 -14.54
C ALA A 278 12.40 -3.92 -15.13
N GLU A 279 13.69 -4.11 -14.88
CA GLU A 279 14.42 -5.33 -15.26
C GLU A 279 13.86 -6.59 -14.58
N LEU A 280 13.58 -6.51 -13.28
CA LEU A 280 13.00 -7.62 -12.52
C LEU A 280 11.59 -7.97 -12.99
N LEU A 281 10.78 -6.97 -13.33
CA LEU A 281 9.44 -7.16 -13.91
C LEU A 281 9.52 -7.84 -15.27
N GLN A 282 10.43 -7.42 -16.15
CA GLN A 282 10.67 -8.07 -17.45
C GLN A 282 11.07 -9.55 -17.26
N HIS A 283 11.95 -9.84 -16.31
CA HIS A 283 12.34 -11.22 -16.01
C HIS A 283 11.21 -12.07 -15.42
N ARG A 284 10.31 -11.49 -14.65
CA ARG A 284 9.16 -12.19 -14.05
C ARG A 284 7.98 -12.39 -15.00
N MET A 285 7.76 -11.46 -15.93
CA MET A 285 6.65 -11.49 -16.89
C MET A 285 6.98 -12.21 -18.20
N GLY A 286 8.23 -12.65 -18.40
CA GLY A 286 8.70 -13.27 -19.66
C GLY A 286 9.11 -12.22 -20.71
N ALA A 287 9.99 -12.63 -21.62
CA ALA A 287 10.64 -11.73 -22.60
C ALA A 287 9.72 -11.18 -23.71
N ASP A 288 8.42 -11.51 -23.72
CA ASP A 288 7.51 -11.21 -24.83
C ASP A 288 6.60 -9.98 -24.60
N SER A 289 6.73 -9.25 -23.48
CA SER A 289 5.91 -8.06 -23.27
C SER A 289 6.46 -6.85 -24.04
N LYS A 290 5.63 -6.26 -24.86
CA LYS A 290 5.91 -5.08 -25.73
C LYS A 290 6.25 -3.78 -24.97
N VAL A 291 6.61 -3.84 -23.72
CA VAL A 291 7.05 -2.67 -22.92
C VAL A 291 8.45 -2.16 -23.35
N SER A 292 9.20 -2.96 -24.12
CA SER A 292 10.52 -2.56 -24.67
C SER A 292 10.51 -1.36 -25.62
N ALA A 293 9.37 -1.01 -26.20
CA ALA A 293 9.33 0.02 -27.26
C ALA A 293 9.32 1.46 -26.74
N THR A 294 8.89 1.70 -25.50
CA THR A 294 8.72 3.06 -24.97
C THR A 294 9.97 3.58 -24.24
N ILE A 295 10.83 2.69 -23.74
CA ILE A 295 12.07 3.08 -23.03
C ILE A 295 13.22 3.34 -24.01
N SER A 296 13.25 2.66 -25.17
CA SER A 296 14.28 2.86 -26.18
C SER A 296 14.14 4.16 -26.98
N SER A 297 12.98 4.84 -26.95
CA SER A 297 12.77 6.11 -27.67
C SER A 297 13.24 7.37 -26.90
N VAL A 298 13.61 7.23 -25.63
CA VAL A 298 14.13 8.37 -24.81
C VAL A 298 15.66 8.46 -24.82
N SER A 299 16.35 7.43 -25.30
CA SER A 299 17.82 7.32 -25.23
C SER A 299 18.59 7.80 -26.47
N SER A 300 17.93 8.33 -27.50
CA SER A 300 18.61 8.71 -28.74
C SER A 300 18.29 10.12 -29.26
N ALA A 301 18.42 11.14 -28.40
CA ALA A 301 18.58 12.50 -28.84
C ALA A 301 20.07 12.90 -28.70
N PRO A 302 20.81 13.17 -29.82
CA PRO A 302 22.18 13.61 -29.72
C PRO A 302 22.22 15.05 -29.21
N VAL A 303 22.88 15.28 -28.11
CA VAL A 303 23.25 16.62 -27.63
C VAL A 303 24.36 17.11 -28.54
N THR A 304 24.04 18.01 -29.44
CA THR A 304 25.05 18.79 -30.17
C THR A 304 25.60 19.88 -29.27
N PRO A 305 26.92 19.99 -29.06
CA PRO A 305 27.50 21.12 -28.35
C PRO A 305 27.55 22.34 -29.27
N SER A 306 26.80 23.38 -28.95
CA SER A 306 26.97 24.68 -29.59
C SER A 306 28.17 25.39 -28.95
N SER A 307 29.24 25.53 -29.72
CA SER A 307 30.35 26.40 -29.47
C SER A 307 29.95 27.87 -29.73
N SER A 308 30.23 28.73 -28.80
CA SER A 308 30.86 30.08 -28.97
C SER A 308 30.49 30.98 -27.81
N ILE A 309 31.41 31.10 -26.89
CA ILE A 309 31.45 32.22 -25.92
C ILE A 309 32.37 33.25 -26.50
N SER A 310 31.83 34.38 -26.92
CA SER A 310 32.62 35.61 -27.19
C SER A 310 32.84 36.35 -25.86
N THR A 311 34.09 36.48 -25.52
CA THR A 311 34.58 37.32 -24.42
C THR A 311 34.40 38.80 -24.77
N THR A 312 33.75 39.57 -23.90
CA THR A 312 33.97 41.02 -23.78
C THR A 312 34.21 41.37 -22.34
N SER A 313 35.43 41.91 -22.14
CA SER A 313 35.93 42.52 -20.91
C SER A 313 35.21 43.84 -20.61
N THR A 314 34.87 44.10 -19.37
CA THR A 314 34.87 45.45 -18.79
C THR A 314 35.07 45.41 -17.28
N THR A 315 36.00 46.22 -16.86
CA THR A 315 36.63 46.46 -15.58
C THR A 315 35.69 47.17 -14.57
N PRO A 316 36.02 47.16 -13.24
CA PRO A 316 35.09 47.58 -12.18
C PRO A 316 35.22 49.08 -11.85
N ILE A 317 34.15 49.66 -11.28
CA ILE A 317 34.19 50.93 -10.57
C ILE A 317 33.38 50.83 -9.28
N VAL A 318 34.11 51.01 -8.14
CA VAL A 318 33.74 51.47 -6.78
C VAL A 318 32.65 50.69 -6.05
#